data_27c5984b1e370099c74316688c770469
#
_entry.id   27c5984b1e370099c74316688c770469
#
_cell.length_a   1.000
_cell.length_b   1.000
_cell.length_c   1.000
_cell.angle_alpha   90.00
_cell.angle_beta   90.00
_cell.angle_gamma   90.00
#
_symmetry.space_group_name_H-M   'P 1'
#
loop_
_entity.id
_entity.type
_entity.pdbx_description
1 polymer ?
#
loop_
_entity_poly.entity_id
_entity_poly.type
_entity_poly.pdbx_seq_one_letter_code
_entity_poly.pdbx_strand_id
1 'polypeptide(L)'
;MKKWNIPFSPPDLGQEEIDEVVDTLKSGWITTGPKTKKLEVELSSYTQTPRTVCLNSATAALELILRVLGIGPGDEVIVPALTYTASCAVIEHVGATPVLVDLQSSGFEMDYDLLAASLTAKTKAVIPVEIAGIPCDYDKLMSVLEAKKDLYQANPEHAIQALFDRVIVISDSAHALGATYKGQPAGTWADFTSFSFHAVKNFTTAEGGSVTWKARPGLDDDELYRLFQVFSLHGQTKDALAKTQLGAWEYDIVIPGFKCNMTDIMASIGLVQLQRYPGLLARRKELVAQYDQGFAGTPIKPLPHQGADYESSRHLYITHIEGASLEDRNRIITLMAERGIATNVHYKPLPLLTAYANMGFKMADYPNAYAYYENEITLPLHTRLTDEEVAYIIESFREVVAQVLEEGV
;
A
#
# COMPACT_ATOMS: atom_id res chain seq x y z
N MET A 1 -15.21 -6.26 -36.56
CA MET A 1 -15.35 -6.34 -35.11
C MET A 1 -14.67 -5.13 -34.48
N LYS A 2 -15.22 -4.55 -33.41
CA LYS A 2 -14.58 -3.47 -32.62
C LYS A 2 -13.25 -4.00 -32.06
N LYS A 3 -12.14 -3.29 -32.33
CA LYS A 3 -10.85 -3.67 -31.76
C LYS A 3 -10.76 -3.01 -30.38
N TRP A 4 -10.87 -3.83 -29.34
CA TRP A 4 -10.74 -3.36 -27.96
C TRP A 4 -9.27 -3.08 -27.60
N ASN A 5 -9.05 -2.13 -26.72
CA ASN A 5 -7.75 -1.83 -26.11
C ASN A 5 -8.01 -1.31 -24.69
N ILE A 6 -8.19 -2.23 -23.76
CA ILE A 6 -8.54 -1.94 -22.38
C ILE A 6 -7.27 -1.97 -21.53
N PRO A 7 -6.77 -0.79 -21.09
CA PRO A 7 -5.57 -0.70 -20.26
C PRO A 7 -5.85 -1.22 -18.85
N PHE A 8 -4.80 -1.62 -18.13
CA PHE A 8 -4.93 -2.22 -16.80
C PHE A 8 -5.40 -1.21 -15.73
N SER A 9 -4.72 -0.08 -15.57
CA SER A 9 -5.03 0.90 -14.52
C SER A 9 -4.50 2.31 -14.87
N PRO A 10 -5.06 2.98 -15.88
CA PRO A 10 -4.69 4.36 -16.18
C PRO A 10 -5.22 5.30 -15.08
N PRO A 11 -4.50 6.39 -14.75
CA PRO A 11 -4.99 7.39 -13.81
C PRO A 11 -6.25 8.11 -14.35
N ASP A 12 -7.13 8.48 -13.44
CA ASP A 12 -8.32 9.29 -13.74
C ASP A 12 -8.01 10.75 -13.37
N LEU A 13 -7.55 11.51 -14.35
CA LEU A 13 -7.23 12.93 -14.23
C LEU A 13 -8.14 13.72 -15.18
N GLY A 14 -8.69 14.82 -14.69
CA GLY A 14 -9.57 15.72 -15.43
C GLY A 14 -9.01 17.13 -15.57
N GLN A 15 -9.89 18.04 -16.00
CA GLN A 15 -9.52 19.44 -16.18
C GLN A 15 -9.20 20.13 -14.84
N GLU A 16 -9.84 19.70 -13.77
CA GLU A 16 -9.64 20.29 -12.44
C GLU A 16 -8.21 20.07 -11.92
N GLU A 17 -7.64 18.86 -12.11
CA GLU A 17 -6.24 18.60 -11.77
C GLU A 17 -5.29 19.41 -12.65
N ILE A 18 -5.59 19.55 -13.94
CA ILE A 18 -4.78 20.36 -14.87
C ILE A 18 -4.77 21.82 -14.41
N ASP A 19 -5.93 22.39 -14.09
CA ASP A 19 -6.06 23.77 -13.68
C ASP A 19 -5.33 24.04 -12.36
N GLU A 20 -5.39 23.13 -11.40
CA GLU A 20 -4.71 23.27 -10.11
C GLU A 20 -3.17 23.17 -10.26
N VAL A 21 -2.67 22.31 -11.16
CA VAL A 21 -1.25 22.27 -11.51
C VAL A 21 -0.81 23.57 -12.18
N VAL A 22 -1.61 24.09 -13.12
CA VAL A 22 -1.33 25.37 -13.80
C VAL A 22 -1.29 26.53 -12.80
N ASP A 23 -2.21 26.55 -11.84
CA ASP A 23 -2.21 27.53 -10.74
C ASP A 23 -0.92 27.44 -9.93
N THR A 24 -0.48 26.24 -9.57
CA THR A 24 0.79 26.01 -8.86
C THR A 24 1.97 26.56 -9.64
N LEU A 25 2.06 26.29 -10.95
CA LEU A 25 3.13 26.79 -11.80
C LEU A 25 3.11 28.31 -11.89
N LYS A 26 1.94 28.93 -12.01
CA LYS A 26 1.78 30.40 -12.05
C LYS A 26 2.13 31.08 -10.72
N SER A 27 1.93 30.41 -9.58
CA SER A 27 2.30 30.93 -8.27
C SER A 27 3.81 31.11 -8.10
N GLY A 28 4.62 30.39 -8.91
CA GLY A 28 6.07 30.33 -8.77
C GLY A 28 6.56 29.45 -7.63
N TRP A 29 5.66 28.88 -6.82
CA TRP A 29 6.00 27.96 -5.73
C TRP A 29 5.75 26.52 -6.15
N ILE A 30 6.83 25.81 -6.51
CA ILE A 30 6.75 24.47 -7.11
C ILE A 30 7.37 23.34 -6.27
N THR A 31 8.12 23.68 -5.21
CA THR A 31 8.68 22.73 -4.22
C THR A 31 7.70 22.56 -3.04
N THR A 32 8.11 21.86 -1.98
CA THR A 32 7.28 21.74 -0.77
C THR A 32 6.87 23.11 -0.24
N GLY A 33 5.59 23.34 -0.11
CA GLY A 33 5.05 24.63 0.28
C GLY A 33 3.59 24.59 0.75
N PRO A 34 2.80 25.65 0.46
CA PRO A 34 1.43 25.76 0.96
C PRO A 34 0.50 24.62 0.54
N LYS A 35 0.59 24.12 -0.71
CA LYS A 35 -0.28 23.05 -1.21
C LYS A 35 0.04 21.71 -0.56
N THR A 36 1.32 21.39 -0.36
CA THR A 36 1.73 20.20 0.40
C THR A 36 1.19 20.26 1.83
N LYS A 37 1.36 21.40 2.52
CA LYS A 37 0.85 21.56 3.89
C LYS A 37 -0.67 21.43 3.97
N LYS A 38 -1.39 21.98 3.00
CA LYS A 38 -2.84 21.85 2.89
C LYS A 38 -3.25 20.38 2.69
N LEU A 39 -2.60 19.66 1.77
CA LEU A 39 -2.89 18.24 1.53
C LEU A 39 -2.63 17.38 2.78
N GLU A 40 -1.56 17.64 3.54
CA GLU A 40 -1.26 16.95 4.79
C GLU A 40 -2.40 17.11 5.82
N VAL A 41 -2.94 18.33 5.96
CA VAL A 41 -4.08 18.60 6.85
C VAL A 41 -5.36 17.90 6.39
N GLU A 42 -5.67 17.97 5.10
CA GLU A 42 -6.86 17.33 4.53
C GLU A 42 -6.79 15.81 4.58
N LEU A 43 -5.62 15.20 4.33
CA LEU A 43 -5.41 13.77 4.51
C LEU A 43 -5.53 13.34 5.97
N SER A 44 -4.98 14.11 6.92
CA SER A 44 -5.15 13.83 8.35
C SER A 44 -6.63 13.82 8.77
N SER A 45 -7.39 14.78 8.25
CA SER A 45 -8.85 14.84 8.48
C SER A 45 -9.56 13.64 7.84
N TYR A 46 -9.21 13.30 6.61
CA TYR A 46 -9.81 12.17 5.88
C TYR A 46 -9.54 10.82 6.55
N THR A 47 -8.32 10.60 7.01
CA THR A 47 -7.89 9.36 7.69
C THR A 47 -8.18 9.37 9.20
N GLN A 48 -8.68 10.47 9.76
CA GLN A 48 -8.94 10.65 11.20
C GLN A 48 -7.70 10.38 12.06
N THR A 49 -6.56 10.86 11.61
CA THR A 49 -5.27 10.70 12.30
C THR A 49 -4.72 12.04 12.78
N PRO A 50 -3.85 12.08 13.80
CA PRO A 50 -3.35 13.35 14.37
C PRO A 50 -2.63 14.21 13.34
N ARG A 51 -1.76 13.60 12.55
CA ARG A 51 -0.93 14.26 11.54
C ARG A 51 -0.64 13.33 10.37
N THR A 52 -0.35 13.93 9.21
CA THR A 52 0.14 13.25 8.01
C THR A 52 1.34 14.01 7.46
N VAL A 53 2.37 13.31 7.00
CA VAL A 53 3.49 13.88 6.26
C VAL A 53 3.49 13.33 4.84
N CYS A 54 3.42 14.22 3.85
CA CYS A 54 3.46 13.84 2.45
C CYS A 54 4.91 13.71 1.95
N LEU A 55 5.17 12.61 1.27
CA LEU A 55 6.47 12.20 0.76
C LEU A 55 6.39 11.87 -0.75
N ASN A 56 7.54 11.60 -1.37
CA ASN A 56 7.60 11.27 -2.79
C ASN A 56 7.14 9.83 -3.11
N SER A 57 6.98 8.96 -2.11
CA SER A 57 6.51 7.57 -2.30
C SER A 57 6.12 6.92 -0.98
N ALA A 58 5.31 5.84 -1.04
CA ALA A 58 5.06 4.95 0.10
C ALA A 58 6.32 4.22 0.57
N THR A 59 7.22 3.88 -0.35
CA THR A 59 8.52 3.27 -0.02
C THR A 59 9.33 4.18 0.89
N ALA A 60 9.40 5.48 0.58
CA ALA A 60 10.04 6.45 1.45
C ALA A 60 9.33 6.56 2.81
N ALA A 61 7.99 6.48 2.83
CA ALA A 61 7.23 6.50 4.07
C ALA A 61 7.57 5.31 4.97
N LEU A 62 7.55 4.08 4.44
CA LEU A 62 7.92 2.86 5.18
C LEU A 62 9.36 2.92 5.69
N GLU A 63 10.31 3.33 4.84
CA GLU A 63 11.72 3.46 5.25
C GLU A 63 11.89 4.50 6.36
N LEU A 64 11.26 5.67 6.23
CA LEU A 64 11.35 6.71 7.25
C LEU A 64 10.68 6.30 8.58
N ILE A 65 9.60 5.52 8.55
CA ILE A 65 8.99 4.97 9.77
C ILE A 65 10.03 4.12 10.51
N LEU A 66 10.68 3.17 9.82
CA LEU A 66 11.71 2.31 10.43
C LEU A 66 12.86 3.14 11.02
N ARG A 67 13.33 4.17 10.30
CA ARG A 67 14.41 5.05 10.77
C ARG A 67 14.00 5.91 11.95
N VAL A 68 12.80 6.46 11.93
CA VAL A 68 12.24 7.26 13.03
C VAL A 68 12.04 6.41 14.30
N LEU A 69 11.78 5.12 14.12
CA LEU A 69 11.70 4.14 15.20
C LEU A 69 13.07 3.62 15.64
N GLY A 70 14.18 4.01 15.00
CA GLY A 70 15.52 3.53 15.31
C GLY A 70 15.72 2.05 15.02
N ILE A 71 14.91 1.47 14.14
CA ILE A 71 15.05 0.07 13.71
C ILE A 71 16.21 -0.03 12.72
N GLY A 72 17.12 -0.99 12.94
CA GLY A 72 18.33 -1.11 12.16
C GLY A 72 19.10 -2.42 12.40
N PRO A 73 20.44 -2.42 12.24
CA PRO A 73 21.25 -3.62 12.37
C PRO A 73 21.04 -4.36 13.70
N GLY A 74 20.74 -5.66 13.62
CA GLY A 74 20.46 -6.51 14.77
C GLY A 74 18.98 -6.66 15.11
N ASP A 75 18.12 -5.81 14.54
CA ASP A 75 16.66 -5.90 14.67
C ASP A 75 16.05 -6.79 13.57
N GLU A 76 14.90 -7.32 13.84
CA GLU A 76 14.07 -8.09 12.89
C GLU A 76 12.76 -7.37 12.63
N VAL A 77 12.30 -7.41 11.36
CA VAL A 77 10.99 -6.91 10.95
C VAL A 77 10.27 -8.00 10.17
N ILE A 78 9.05 -8.32 10.59
CA ILE A 78 8.24 -9.37 9.97
C ILE A 78 7.39 -8.78 8.84
N VAL A 79 7.32 -9.50 7.70
CA VAL A 79 6.56 -9.11 6.51
C VAL A 79 6.01 -10.35 5.81
N PRO A 80 4.85 -10.31 5.11
CA PRO A 80 4.34 -11.47 4.38
C PRO A 80 5.26 -11.85 3.21
N ALA A 81 5.35 -13.16 2.93
CA ALA A 81 6.12 -13.70 1.79
C ALA A 81 5.56 -13.27 0.43
N LEU A 82 4.29 -12.86 0.38
CA LEU A 82 3.62 -12.34 -0.81
C LEU A 82 3.25 -10.87 -0.58
N THR A 83 4.01 -9.98 -1.19
CA THR A 83 3.80 -8.54 -1.20
C THR A 83 4.60 -7.90 -2.33
N TYR A 84 4.38 -6.61 -2.59
CA TYR A 84 5.28 -5.83 -3.41
C TYR A 84 6.63 -5.64 -2.69
N THR A 85 7.71 -5.63 -3.47
CA THR A 85 9.08 -5.58 -2.93
C THR A 85 9.32 -4.45 -1.92
N ALA A 86 8.62 -3.31 -2.03
CA ALA A 86 8.82 -2.15 -1.16
C ALA A 86 8.67 -2.48 0.33
N SER A 87 7.66 -3.28 0.71
CA SER A 87 7.40 -3.64 2.11
C SER A 87 8.60 -4.39 2.76
N CYS A 88 9.34 -5.16 1.97
CA CYS A 88 10.51 -5.92 2.44
C CYS A 88 11.83 -5.18 2.20
N ALA A 89 12.00 -4.50 1.05
CA ALA A 89 13.24 -3.83 0.69
C ALA A 89 13.65 -2.75 1.70
N VAL A 90 12.67 -2.02 2.27
CA VAL A 90 12.96 -0.97 3.27
C VAL A 90 13.58 -1.52 4.55
N ILE A 91 13.35 -2.79 4.87
CA ILE A 91 13.96 -3.47 6.02
C ILE A 91 15.46 -3.62 5.78
N GLU A 92 15.86 -4.05 4.58
CA GLU A 92 17.27 -4.12 4.16
C GLU A 92 17.91 -2.74 4.09
N HIS A 93 17.18 -1.72 3.59
CA HIS A 93 17.70 -0.35 3.50
C HIS A 93 18.11 0.23 4.85
N VAL A 94 17.46 -0.17 5.93
CA VAL A 94 17.82 0.27 7.30
C VAL A 94 18.83 -0.67 7.96
N GLY A 95 19.20 -1.78 7.32
CA GLY A 95 20.13 -2.79 7.83
C GLY A 95 19.52 -3.76 8.85
N ALA A 96 18.19 -3.78 8.97
CA ALA A 96 17.47 -4.77 9.76
C ALA A 96 17.32 -6.08 8.97
N THR A 97 16.95 -7.15 9.65
CA THR A 97 16.74 -8.47 9.04
C THR A 97 15.27 -8.67 8.72
N PRO A 98 14.87 -8.89 7.44
CA PRO A 98 13.53 -9.27 7.09
C PRO A 98 13.23 -10.71 7.52
N VAL A 99 12.07 -10.91 8.14
CA VAL A 99 11.53 -12.24 8.49
C VAL A 99 10.26 -12.44 7.68
N LEU A 100 10.31 -13.32 6.69
CA LEU A 100 9.14 -13.62 5.86
C LEU A 100 8.22 -14.61 6.58
N VAL A 101 6.92 -14.34 6.56
CA VAL A 101 5.87 -15.23 7.07
C VAL A 101 4.97 -15.65 5.93
N ASP A 102 4.63 -16.95 5.86
CA ASP A 102 3.72 -17.48 4.85
C ASP A 102 2.29 -16.95 5.08
N LEU A 103 1.44 -17.13 4.08
CA LEU A 103 0.04 -16.73 4.12
C LEU A 103 -0.83 -17.74 4.85
N GLN A 104 -2.03 -17.32 5.24
CA GLN A 104 -3.11 -18.24 5.58
C GLN A 104 -3.44 -19.12 4.37
N SER A 105 -3.93 -20.34 4.62
CA SER A 105 -4.27 -21.29 3.56
C SER A 105 -5.41 -20.82 2.64
N SER A 106 -6.14 -19.78 3.04
CA SER A 106 -7.28 -19.23 2.30
C SER A 106 -7.25 -17.70 2.32
N GLY A 107 -6.33 -17.07 1.59
CA GLY A 107 -6.28 -15.62 1.50
C GLY A 107 -4.88 -15.06 1.33
N PHE A 108 -4.77 -13.74 1.39
CA PHE A 108 -3.52 -13.00 1.17
C PHE A 108 -2.83 -12.57 2.48
N GLU A 109 -3.53 -12.72 3.62
CA GLU A 109 -2.99 -12.29 4.91
C GLU A 109 -1.91 -13.25 5.42
N MET A 110 -0.96 -12.73 6.21
CA MET A 110 -0.01 -13.55 6.94
C MET A 110 -0.74 -14.58 7.80
N ASP A 111 -0.18 -15.77 7.91
CA ASP A 111 -0.64 -16.76 8.90
C ASP A 111 -0.27 -16.27 10.32
N TYR A 112 -1.27 -16.06 11.16
CA TYR A 112 -1.09 -15.49 12.49
C TYR A 112 -0.44 -16.46 13.48
N ASP A 113 -0.56 -17.77 13.28
CA ASP A 113 0.13 -18.78 14.10
C ASP A 113 1.62 -18.84 13.72
N LEU A 114 1.93 -18.75 12.43
CA LEU A 114 3.31 -18.60 11.95
C LEU A 114 3.91 -17.25 12.37
N LEU A 115 3.15 -16.17 12.34
CA LEU A 115 3.57 -14.88 12.90
C LEU A 115 3.96 -15.03 14.38
N ALA A 116 3.08 -15.66 15.19
CA ALA A 116 3.34 -15.87 16.61
C ALA A 116 4.60 -16.72 16.87
N ALA A 117 4.88 -17.70 16.00
CA ALA A 117 6.06 -18.55 16.07
C ALA A 117 7.35 -17.82 15.62
N SER A 118 7.23 -16.82 14.74
CA SER A 118 8.36 -16.06 14.20
C SER A 118 8.80 -14.90 15.08
N LEU A 119 8.04 -14.55 16.13
CA LEU A 119 8.38 -13.47 17.05
C LEU A 119 9.57 -13.86 17.95
N THR A 120 10.56 -12.97 17.99
CA THR A 120 11.75 -13.10 18.84
C THR A 120 12.00 -11.82 19.64
N ALA A 121 13.00 -11.85 20.54
CA ALA A 121 13.43 -10.64 21.26
C ALA A 121 14.02 -9.55 20.34
N LYS A 122 14.40 -9.90 19.12
CA LYS A 122 14.92 -8.97 18.11
C LYS A 122 13.80 -8.33 17.27
N THR A 123 12.60 -8.92 17.27
CA THR A 123 11.48 -8.42 16.46
C THR A 123 11.00 -7.08 16.98
N LYS A 124 11.13 -6.03 16.17
CA LYS A 124 10.72 -4.66 16.51
C LYS A 124 9.42 -4.24 15.86
N ALA A 125 9.17 -4.71 14.63
CA ALA A 125 7.97 -4.35 13.89
C ALA A 125 7.43 -5.52 13.07
N VAL A 126 6.15 -5.42 12.73
CA VAL A 126 5.48 -6.24 11.72
C VAL A 126 4.84 -5.31 10.70
N ILE A 127 4.96 -5.67 9.41
CA ILE A 127 4.40 -4.90 8.29
C ILE A 127 3.28 -5.74 7.64
N PRO A 128 2.01 -5.67 8.12
CA PRO A 128 0.87 -6.19 7.38
C PRO A 128 0.66 -5.40 6.09
N VAL A 129 0.11 -6.05 5.06
CA VAL A 129 -0.11 -5.44 3.74
C VAL A 129 -1.57 -5.64 3.33
N GLU A 130 -2.28 -4.55 3.09
CA GLU A 130 -3.69 -4.54 2.68
C GLU A 130 -3.82 -4.73 1.16
N ILE A 131 -3.55 -5.96 0.67
CA ILE A 131 -3.64 -6.27 -0.76
C ILE A 131 -5.06 -5.97 -1.30
N ALA A 132 -5.14 -5.40 -2.49
CA ALA A 132 -6.38 -4.93 -3.13
C ALA A 132 -7.17 -3.88 -2.34
N GLY A 133 -6.60 -3.37 -1.24
CA GLY A 133 -7.26 -2.45 -0.31
C GLY A 133 -8.19 -3.13 0.67
N ILE A 134 -8.06 -4.45 0.83
CA ILE A 134 -8.80 -5.23 1.82
C ILE A 134 -8.02 -5.19 3.14
N PRO A 135 -8.63 -4.75 4.24
CA PRO A 135 -7.97 -4.73 5.55
C PRO A 135 -7.58 -6.13 6.01
N CYS A 136 -6.41 -6.25 6.64
CA CYS A 136 -6.06 -7.44 7.42
C CYS A 136 -6.93 -7.55 8.67
N ASP A 137 -7.01 -8.74 9.29
CA ASP A 137 -7.67 -8.92 10.58
C ASP A 137 -6.81 -8.33 11.70
N TYR A 138 -6.97 -7.01 11.92
CA TYR A 138 -6.22 -6.27 12.93
C TYR A 138 -6.50 -6.73 14.36
N ASP A 139 -7.69 -7.22 14.66
CA ASP A 139 -7.99 -7.76 16.00
C ASP A 139 -7.16 -9.00 16.28
N LYS A 140 -7.10 -9.90 15.32
CA LYS A 140 -6.31 -11.13 15.43
C LYS A 140 -4.82 -10.83 15.47
N LEU A 141 -4.34 -9.94 14.60
CA LEU A 141 -2.96 -9.46 14.61
C LEU A 141 -2.59 -8.89 15.98
N MET A 142 -3.37 -7.94 16.48
CA MET A 142 -3.09 -7.30 17.77
C MET A 142 -3.19 -8.28 18.94
N SER A 143 -4.12 -9.24 18.90
CA SER A 143 -4.23 -10.30 19.91
C SER A 143 -2.96 -11.16 19.99
N VAL A 144 -2.40 -11.53 18.83
CA VAL A 144 -1.13 -12.28 18.76
C VAL A 144 0.02 -11.47 19.36
N LEU A 145 0.15 -10.20 18.97
CA LEU A 145 1.23 -9.35 19.46
C LEU A 145 1.12 -9.07 20.97
N GLU A 146 -0.08 -8.88 21.48
CA GLU A 146 -0.32 -8.71 22.92
C GLU A 146 0.00 -10.00 23.72
N ALA A 147 -0.39 -11.17 23.19
CA ALA A 147 -0.07 -12.46 23.82
C ALA A 147 1.44 -12.76 23.88
N LYS A 148 2.24 -12.11 23.04
CA LYS A 148 3.71 -12.27 22.92
C LYS A 148 4.50 -11.04 23.36
N LYS A 149 3.87 -10.06 23.99
CA LYS A 149 4.51 -8.79 24.35
C LYS A 149 5.77 -8.95 25.22
N ASP A 150 5.83 -9.99 26.07
CA ASP A 150 6.98 -10.26 26.92
C ASP A 150 8.27 -10.56 26.13
N LEU A 151 8.16 -10.90 24.82
CA LEU A 151 9.31 -11.05 23.93
C LEU A 151 9.87 -9.71 23.46
N TYR A 152 9.02 -8.67 23.41
CA TYR A 152 9.43 -7.38 22.87
C TYR A 152 10.42 -6.67 23.78
N GLN A 153 11.52 -6.23 23.20
CA GLN A 153 12.57 -5.47 23.88
C GLN A 153 12.78 -4.14 23.14
N ALA A 154 12.18 -3.07 23.66
CA ALA A 154 12.45 -1.73 23.12
C ALA A 154 13.91 -1.34 23.33
N ASN A 155 14.48 -0.58 22.40
CA ASN A 155 15.74 0.10 22.63
C ASN A 155 15.49 1.25 23.64
N PRO A 156 16.04 1.19 24.87
CA PRO A 156 15.75 2.19 25.90
C PRO A 156 16.34 3.57 25.58
N GLU A 157 17.34 3.63 24.69
CA GLU A 157 17.95 4.89 24.25
C GLU A 157 17.13 5.57 23.15
N HIS A 158 16.11 4.88 22.58
CA HIS A 158 15.28 5.42 21.52
C HIS A 158 13.91 5.82 22.07
N ALA A 159 13.69 7.12 22.29
CA ALA A 159 12.54 7.65 23.00
C ALA A 159 11.18 7.21 22.41
N ILE A 160 11.04 7.17 21.07
CA ILE A 160 9.78 6.76 20.43
C ILE A 160 9.58 5.25 20.58
N GLN A 161 10.61 4.43 20.36
CA GLN A 161 10.50 2.98 20.47
C GLN A 161 10.16 2.56 21.92
N ALA A 162 10.70 3.28 22.92
CA ALA A 162 10.44 3.05 24.34
C ALA A 162 8.99 3.32 24.78
N LEU A 163 8.18 3.99 23.96
CA LEU A 163 6.73 4.17 24.21
C LEU A 163 5.92 2.91 23.93
N PHE A 164 6.51 1.90 23.29
CA PHE A 164 5.82 0.67 22.94
C PHE A 164 6.22 -0.47 23.88
N ASP A 165 5.23 -1.24 24.29
CA ASP A 165 5.36 -2.42 25.15
C ASP A 165 5.14 -3.74 24.38
N ARG A 166 4.95 -3.66 23.06
CA ARG A 166 4.80 -4.78 22.12
C ARG A 166 5.44 -4.44 20.77
N VAL A 167 5.56 -5.44 19.93
CA VAL A 167 5.99 -5.26 18.52
C VAL A 167 5.11 -4.22 17.83
N ILE A 168 5.74 -3.30 17.12
CA ILE A 168 5.12 -2.14 16.48
C ILE A 168 4.47 -2.58 15.16
N VAL A 169 3.24 -2.14 14.91
CA VAL A 169 2.51 -2.45 13.66
C VAL A 169 2.66 -1.29 12.69
N ILE A 170 3.25 -1.57 11.54
CA ILE A 170 3.43 -0.60 10.44
C ILE A 170 2.63 -1.09 9.24
N SER A 171 1.47 -0.50 8.99
CA SER A 171 0.62 -0.90 7.87
C SER A 171 1.18 -0.40 6.54
N ASP A 172 1.42 -1.33 5.61
CA ASP A 172 1.58 -0.99 4.19
C ASP A 172 0.19 -0.89 3.55
N SER A 173 -0.43 0.25 3.74
CA SER A 173 -1.74 0.62 3.20
C SER A 173 -1.66 1.24 1.80
N ALA A 174 -0.65 0.85 0.99
CA ALA A 174 -0.48 1.37 -0.37
C ALA A 174 -1.73 1.21 -1.25
N HIS A 175 -2.63 0.30 -0.91
CA HIS A 175 -3.88 0.02 -1.60
C HIS A 175 -5.13 0.48 -0.82
N ALA A 176 -5.01 0.88 0.45
CA ALA A 176 -6.15 0.90 1.37
C ALA A 176 -6.71 2.30 1.68
N LEU A 177 -6.19 3.39 1.10
CA LEU A 177 -6.82 4.70 1.32
C LEU A 177 -8.33 4.62 0.96
N GLY A 178 -9.19 5.03 1.89
CA GLY A 178 -10.65 4.95 1.75
C GLY A 178 -11.29 3.62 2.17
N ALA A 179 -10.50 2.60 2.54
CA ALA A 179 -11.02 1.39 3.16
C ALA A 179 -11.41 1.64 4.62
N THR A 180 -12.31 0.80 5.14
CA THR A 180 -12.73 0.83 6.55
C THR A 180 -12.65 -0.55 7.19
N TYR A 181 -12.27 -0.59 8.46
CA TYR A 181 -12.32 -1.77 9.32
C TYR A 181 -13.04 -1.43 10.62
N LYS A 182 -14.15 -2.14 10.92
CA LYS A 182 -15.04 -1.83 12.07
C LYS A 182 -15.50 -0.37 12.10
N GLY A 183 -15.78 0.19 10.93
CA GLY A 183 -16.22 1.58 10.76
C GLY A 183 -15.12 2.62 10.94
N GLN A 184 -13.87 2.22 11.18
CA GLN A 184 -12.73 3.11 11.29
C GLN A 184 -11.97 3.19 9.95
N PRO A 185 -11.50 4.36 9.52
CA PRO A 185 -10.79 4.50 8.25
C PRO A 185 -9.37 3.93 8.32
N ALA A 186 -8.84 3.53 7.16
CA ALA A 186 -7.41 3.24 7.01
C ALA A 186 -6.56 4.42 7.51
N GLY A 187 -5.49 4.11 8.25
CA GLY A 187 -4.68 5.09 8.99
C GLY A 187 -4.84 4.97 10.50
N THR A 188 -5.97 4.40 10.99
CA THR A 188 -6.26 4.26 12.42
C THR A 188 -6.07 2.84 12.96
N TRP A 189 -5.77 1.85 12.10
CA TRP A 189 -5.71 0.44 12.50
C TRP A 189 -4.38 0.04 13.12
N ALA A 190 -3.28 0.54 12.54
CA ALA A 190 -1.91 0.28 12.94
C ALA A 190 -1.31 1.42 13.77
N ASP A 191 -0.11 1.22 14.33
CA ASP A 191 0.63 2.28 15.02
C ASP A 191 1.11 3.35 14.04
N PHE A 192 1.61 2.90 12.87
CA PHE A 192 2.00 3.74 11.74
C PHE A 192 1.38 3.19 10.46
N THR A 193 1.07 4.06 9.51
CA THR A 193 0.48 3.70 8.22
C THR A 193 1.17 4.43 7.09
N SER A 194 1.54 3.69 6.05
CA SER A 194 2.07 4.21 4.79
C SER A 194 1.00 4.14 3.70
N PHE A 195 0.75 5.23 2.99
CA PHE A 195 -0.11 5.28 1.80
C PHE A 195 0.71 5.57 0.54
N SER A 196 0.29 5.00 -0.58
CA SER A 196 0.86 5.25 -1.90
C SER A 196 -0.07 6.10 -2.75
N PHE A 197 0.52 7.08 -3.43
CA PHE A 197 -0.15 7.97 -4.39
C PHE A 197 0.46 7.85 -5.79
N HIS A 198 1.06 6.70 -6.08
CA HIS A 198 1.58 6.38 -7.41
C HIS A 198 0.45 6.41 -8.45
N ALA A 199 0.80 6.67 -9.73
CA ALA A 199 -0.14 6.88 -10.83
C ALA A 199 -1.23 5.80 -11.00
N VAL A 200 -0.95 4.54 -10.63
CA VAL A 200 -1.92 3.43 -10.74
C VAL A 200 -2.86 3.30 -9.54
N LYS A 201 -2.66 4.09 -8.47
CA LYS A 201 -3.47 4.01 -7.25
C LYS A 201 -4.82 4.68 -7.42
N ASN A 202 -5.77 4.36 -6.54
CA ASN A 202 -7.11 4.95 -6.54
C ASN A 202 -7.08 6.47 -6.38
N PHE A 203 -6.16 6.93 -5.57
CA PHE A 203 -5.82 8.32 -5.32
C PHE A 203 -4.38 8.53 -5.79
N THR A 204 -4.13 9.53 -6.62
CA THR A 204 -2.80 9.75 -7.19
C THR A 204 -2.30 11.18 -7.10
N THR A 205 -0.98 11.31 -6.98
CA THR A 205 -0.23 12.57 -7.16
C THR A 205 0.84 12.42 -8.27
N ALA A 206 0.64 11.50 -9.23
CA ALA A 206 1.59 10.96 -10.20
C ALA A 206 2.63 10.05 -9.52
N GLU A 207 3.54 10.58 -8.78
CA GLU A 207 4.35 9.93 -7.76
C GLU A 207 4.01 10.55 -6.41
N GLY A 208 4.05 9.76 -5.34
CA GLY A 208 3.78 10.24 -4.00
C GLY A 208 3.44 9.15 -3.01
N GLY A 209 3.38 9.56 -1.76
CA GLY A 209 2.95 8.75 -0.64
C GLY A 209 2.83 9.60 0.60
N SER A 210 2.42 9.00 1.68
CA SER A 210 2.38 9.66 2.98
C SER A 210 2.61 8.68 4.12
N VAL A 211 3.05 9.21 5.24
CA VAL A 211 3.02 8.54 6.53
C VAL A 211 2.01 9.23 7.43
N THR A 212 1.26 8.43 8.16
CA THR A 212 0.42 8.88 9.26
C THR A 212 0.53 7.89 10.42
N TRP A 213 0.01 8.25 11.59
CA TRP A 213 0.12 7.42 12.79
C TRP A 213 -1.09 7.57 13.70
N LYS A 214 -1.26 6.60 14.57
CA LYS A 214 -2.29 6.61 15.60
C LYS A 214 -1.82 7.41 16.81
N ALA A 215 -2.69 8.25 17.38
CA ALA A 215 -2.41 8.95 18.63
C ALA A 215 -2.03 7.95 19.74
N ARG A 216 -0.95 8.26 20.48
CA ARG A 216 -0.45 7.41 21.57
C ARG A 216 -0.07 8.27 22.77
N PRO A 217 -0.41 7.88 24.01
CA PRO A 217 0.06 8.57 25.21
C PRO A 217 1.59 8.67 25.25
N GLY A 218 2.10 9.86 25.51
CA GLY A 218 3.53 10.14 25.55
C GLY A 218 4.20 10.43 24.21
N LEU A 219 3.51 10.23 23.09
CA LEU A 219 3.98 10.63 21.77
C LEU A 219 3.52 12.07 21.48
N ASP A 220 4.48 12.95 21.21
CA ASP A 220 4.19 14.32 20.76
C ASP A 220 4.03 14.32 19.24
N ASP A 221 2.79 14.54 18.77
CA ASP A 221 2.43 14.48 17.35
C ASP A 221 3.11 15.59 16.53
N ASP A 222 3.33 16.78 17.10
CA ASP A 222 4.00 17.89 16.42
C ASP A 222 5.51 17.65 16.31
N GLU A 223 6.12 17.09 17.35
CA GLU A 223 7.52 16.71 17.31
C GLU A 223 7.77 15.53 16.34
N LEU A 224 6.89 14.54 16.32
CA LEU A 224 6.98 13.41 15.37
C LEU A 224 6.80 13.91 13.92
N TYR A 225 5.83 14.80 13.68
CA TYR A 225 5.65 15.44 12.38
C TYR A 225 6.93 16.18 11.94
N ARG A 226 7.51 16.98 12.85
CA ARG A 226 8.76 17.70 12.60
C ARG A 226 9.91 16.74 12.29
N LEU A 227 9.99 15.63 13.00
CA LEU A 227 11.04 14.62 12.79
C LEU A 227 10.95 14.00 11.39
N PHE A 228 9.76 13.59 10.92
CA PHE A 228 9.58 13.11 9.55
C PHE A 228 9.95 14.17 8.50
N GLN A 229 9.62 15.43 8.74
CA GLN A 229 10.02 16.52 7.84
C GLN A 229 11.54 16.69 7.78
N VAL A 230 12.21 16.67 8.93
CA VAL A 230 13.67 16.75 9.03
C VAL A 230 14.31 15.59 8.26
N PHE A 231 13.87 14.34 8.50
CA PHE A 231 14.38 13.17 7.79
C PHE A 231 14.16 13.26 6.28
N SER A 232 13.01 13.74 5.84
CA SER A 232 12.65 13.81 4.41
C SER A 232 13.32 14.95 3.64
N LEU A 233 13.93 15.93 4.35
CA LEU A 233 14.52 17.13 3.76
C LEU A 233 15.97 17.36 4.23
N HIS A 234 16.87 16.43 3.93
CA HIS A 234 18.31 16.50 4.23
C HIS A 234 18.68 16.68 5.71
N GLY A 235 17.78 16.51 6.66
CA GLY A 235 18.01 16.80 8.07
C GLY A 235 17.96 18.27 8.42
N GLN A 236 17.39 19.12 7.57
CA GLN A 236 17.32 20.57 7.78
C GLN A 236 16.30 20.96 8.86
N THR A 237 16.67 21.90 9.71
CA THR A 237 15.78 22.45 10.75
C THR A 237 14.74 23.44 10.21
N LYS A 238 14.93 23.95 8.99
CA LYS A 238 14.00 24.88 8.30
C LYS A 238 13.69 24.36 6.89
N ASP A 239 12.43 24.30 6.54
CA ASP A 239 11.99 24.02 5.16
C ASP A 239 12.16 25.26 4.24
N ALA A 240 11.85 25.10 2.95
CA ALA A 240 11.97 26.18 1.98
C ALA A 240 11.04 27.35 2.30
N LEU A 241 9.84 27.07 2.82
CA LEU A 241 8.86 28.11 3.17
C LEU A 241 9.35 28.98 4.35
N ALA A 242 9.92 28.36 5.38
CA ALA A 242 10.50 29.09 6.51
C ALA A 242 11.72 29.96 6.09
N LYS A 243 12.47 29.54 5.07
CA LYS A 243 13.63 30.30 4.55
C LYS A 243 13.26 31.53 3.71
N THR A 244 12.00 31.71 3.29
CA THR A 244 11.58 32.88 2.51
C THR A 244 11.45 34.15 3.37
N GLN A 245 11.45 34.05 4.68
CA GLN A 245 11.44 35.22 5.55
C GLN A 245 12.75 35.99 5.40
N LEU A 246 12.66 37.30 5.25
CA LEU A 246 13.83 38.15 5.11
C LEU A 246 14.78 37.98 6.32
N GLY A 247 16.04 37.65 6.06
CA GLY A 247 17.06 37.42 7.10
C GLY A 247 17.06 35.99 7.66
N ALA A 248 16.19 35.08 7.23
CA ALA A 248 16.08 33.71 7.76
C ALA A 248 17.02 32.70 7.07
N TRP A 249 18.23 33.13 6.65
CA TRP A 249 19.19 32.28 5.93
C TRP A 249 19.79 31.15 6.77
N GLU A 250 19.89 31.36 8.09
CA GLU A 250 20.55 30.42 8.99
C GLU A 250 19.67 29.20 9.25
N TYR A 251 20.21 28.03 9.05
CA TYR A 251 19.60 26.71 9.35
C TYR A 251 20.70 25.73 9.79
N ASP A 252 20.32 24.66 10.42
CA ASP A 252 21.22 23.57 10.79
C ASP A 252 20.82 22.27 10.11
N ILE A 253 21.78 21.35 9.96
CA ILE A 253 21.61 19.97 9.53
C ILE A 253 21.82 19.09 10.78
N VAL A 254 20.74 18.69 11.41
CA VAL A 254 20.78 17.94 12.68
C VAL A 254 21.02 16.44 12.49
N ILE A 255 20.74 15.92 11.30
CA ILE A 255 21.02 14.54 10.87
C ILE A 255 21.37 14.53 9.38
N PRO A 256 22.16 13.55 8.87
CA PRO A 256 22.31 13.32 7.44
C PRO A 256 21.02 12.67 6.90
N GLY A 257 19.99 13.51 6.63
CA GLY A 257 18.68 13.04 6.20
C GLY A 257 18.59 12.79 4.69
N PHE A 258 17.38 12.44 4.22
CA PHE A 258 17.08 12.06 2.85
C PHE A 258 16.48 13.24 2.05
N LYS A 259 16.32 13.05 0.75
CA LYS A 259 15.56 13.97 -0.11
C LYS A 259 14.38 13.24 -0.72
N CYS A 260 13.28 13.16 0.03
CA CYS A 260 12.07 12.41 -0.36
C CYS A 260 10.76 13.16 -0.02
N ASN A 261 10.83 14.47 0.15
CA ASN A 261 9.67 15.34 0.36
C ASN A 261 8.77 15.40 -0.88
N MET A 262 7.48 15.64 -0.68
CA MET A 262 6.53 15.96 -1.77
C MET A 262 6.69 17.40 -2.24
N THR A 263 6.41 17.67 -3.51
CA THR A 263 6.37 19.01 -4.09
C THR A 263 4.93 19.54 -4.17
N ASP A 264 4.75 20.87 -4.26
CA ASP A 264 3.43 21.46 -4.43
C ASP A 264 2.79 21.11 -5.79
N ILE A 265 3.59 20.79 -6.81
CA ILE A 265 3.06 20.26 -8.08
C ILE A 265 2.35 18.93 -7.86
N MET A 266 2.96 18.01 -7.10
CA MET A 266 2.35 16.71 -6.76
C MET A 266 1.14 16.93 -5.83
N ALA A 267 1.29 17.78 -4.83
CA ALA A 267 0.23 18.06 -3.88
C ALA A 267 -1.00 18.72 -4.53
N SER A 268 -0.81 19.53 -5.58
CA SER A 268 -1.92 20.15 -6.32
C SER A 268 -2.83 19.09 -6.96
N ILE A 269 -2.26 18.05 -7.57
CA ILE A 269 -3.03 16.92 -8.08
C ILE A 269 -3.78 16.25 -6.91
N GLY A 270 -3.10 15.98 -5.80
CA GLY A 270 -3.68 15.32 -4.63
C GLY A 270 -4.85 16.08 -4.01
N LEU A 271 -4.79 17.41 -3.96
CA LEU A 271 -5.89 18.23 -3.42
C LEU A 271 -7.19 18.04 -4.22
N VAL A 272 -7.11 18.05 -5.54
CA VAL A 272 -8.27 17.83 -6.41
C VAL A 272 -8.73 16.37 -6.35
N GLN A 273 -7.79 15.42 -6.41
CA GLN A 273 -8.10 13.99 -6.27
C GLN A 273 -8.85 13.71 -4.96
N LEU A 274 -8.46 14.33 -3.83
CA LEU A 274 -9.10 14.10 -2.55
C LEU A 274 -10.56 14.60 -2.54
N GLN A 275 -10.84 15.72 -3.20
CA GLN A 275 -12.21 16.24 -3.35
C GLN A 275 -13.08 15.30 -4.20
N ARG A 276 -12.52 14.71 -5.26
CA ARG A 276 -13.20 13.76 -6.16
C ARG A 276 -13.28 12.34 -5.57
N TYR A 277 -12.48 12.04 -4.56
CA TYR A 277 -12.22 10.68 -4.09
C TYR A 277 -13.47 9.88 -3.71
N PRO A 278 -14.47 10.44 -2.99
CA PRO A 278 -15.71 9.73 -2.70
C PRO A 278 -16.43 9.23 -3.96
N GLY A 279 -16.46 10.02 -5.03
CA GLY A 279 -17.04 9.64 -6.32
C GLY A 279 -16.24 8.55 -7.02
N LEU A 280 -14.90 8.62 -6.95
CA LEU A 280 -14.02 7.58 -7.51
C LEU A 280 -14.21 6.23 -6.81
N LEU A 281 -14.33 6.22 -5.48
CA LEU A 281 -14.61 5.01 -4.70
C LEU A 281 -16.01 4.45 -5.00
N ALA A 282 -17.03 5.30 -5.15
CA ALA A 282 -18.38 4.88 -5.53
C ALA A 282 -18.38 4.18 -6.89
N ARG A 283 -17.70 4.74 -7.90
CA ARG A 283 -17.59 4.10 -9.22
C ARG A 283 -16.87 2.75 -9.17
N ARG A 284 -15.80 2.62 -8.39
CA ARG A 284 -15.14 1.33 -8.18
C ARG A 284 -16.06 0.29 -7.54
N LYS A 285 -16.90 0.71 -6.61
CA LYS A 285 -17.92 -0.16 -5.99
C LYS A 285 -18.92 -0.71 -7.02
N GLU A 286 -19.38 0.13 -7.93
CA GLU A 286 -20.28 -0.28 -9.02
C GLU A 286 -19.61 -1.29 -9.96
N LEU A 287 -18.35 -1.02 -10.35
CA LEU A 287 -17.58 -1.90 -11.25
C LEU A 287 -17.34 -3.27 -10.61
N VAL A 288 -16.94 -3.31 -9.34
CA VAL A 288 -16.75 -4.56 -8.58
C VAL A 288 -18.06 -5.35 -8.51
N ALA A 289 -19.19 -4.70 -8.24
CA ALA A 289 -20.49 -5.39 -8.21
C ALA A 289 -20.87 -6.00 -9.56
N GLN A 290 -20.53 -5.36 -10.69
CA GLN A 290 -20.74 -5.93 -12.03
C GLN A 290 -19.87 -7.17 -12.25
N TYR A 291 -18.60 -7.13 -11.87
CA TYR A 291 -17.69 -8.28 -11.94
C TYR A 291 -18.19 -9.45 -11.07
N ASP A 292 -18.53 -9.18 -9.80
CA ASP A 292 -19.03 -10.20 -8.87
C ASP A 292 -20.28 -10.90 -9.43
N GLN A 293 -21.21 -10.13 -9.99
CA GLN A 293 -22.39 -10.67 -10.65
C GLN A 293 -22.01 -11.50 -11.88
N GLY A 294 -21.06 -11.03 -12.69
CA GLY A 294 -20.63 -11.69 -13.93
C GLY A 294 -19.92 -13.01 -13.71
N PHE A 295 -19.23 -13.16 -12.58
CA PHE A 295 -18.48 -14.39 -12.24
C PHE A 295 -19.21 -15.33 -11.28
N ALA A 296 -20.41 -14.97 -10.82
CA ALA A 296 -21.20 -15.83 -9.94
C ALA A 296 -21.42 -17.22 -10.55
N GLY A 297 -21.15 -18.29 -9.79
CA GLY A 297 -21.34 -19.68 -10.24
C GLY A 297 -20.31 -20.19 -11.24
N THR A 298 -19.21 -19.46 -11.47
CA THR A 298 -18.10 -19.88 -12.32
C THR A 298 -16.90 -20.36 -11.47
N PRO A 299 -15.86 -21.00 -12.08
CA PRO A 299 -14.62 -21.31 -11.38
C PRO A 299 -13.76 -20.07 -11.06
N ILE A 300 -14.16 -18.89 -11.48
CA ILE A 300 -13.46 -17.62 -11.20
C ILE A 300 -13.89 -17.12 -9.82
N LYS A 301 -12.97 -17.06 -8.87
CA LYS A 301 -13.23 -16.68 -7.46
C LYS A 301 -12.56 -15.35 -7.13
N PRO A 302 -13.31 -14.25 -7.08
CA PRO A 302 -12.74 -12.95 -6.67
C PRO A 302 -12.46 -12.92 -5.16
N LEU A 303 -11.51 -12.08 -4.76
CA LEU A 303 -11.37 -11.70 -3.35
C LEU A 303 -12.59 -10.89 -2.90
N PRO A 304 -13.12 -11.14 -1.69
CA PRO A 304 -14.27 -10.40 -1.18
C PRO A 304 -13.89 -8.96 -0.81
N HIS A 305 -14.51 -7.99 -1.45
CA HIS A 305 -14.27 -6.55 -1.18
C HIS A 305 -15.11 -6.00 -0.03
N GLN A 306 -15.99 -6.80 0.54
CA GLN A 306 -16.82 -6.44 1.68
C GLN A 306 -17.01 -7.66 2.58
N GLY A 307 -16.81 -7.48 3.87
CA GLY A 307 -17.06 -8.45 4.93
C GLY A 307 -17.99 -7.89 6.00
N ALA A 308 -18.18 -8.65 7.10
CA ALA A 308 -18.99 -8.19 8.23
C ALA A 308 -18.42 -6.92 8.88
N ASP A 309 -17.09 -6.86 8.97
CA ASP A 309 -16.36 -5.82 9.71
C ASP A 309 -15.56 -4.87 8.80
N TYR A 310 -15.56 -5.06 7.49
CA TYR A 310 -14.76 -4.22 6.60
C TYR A 310 -15.43 -3.90 5.27
N GLU A 311 -15.00 -2.77 4.71
CA GLU A 311 -15.20 -2.38 3.32
C GLU A 311 -13.84 -2.00 2.72
N SER A 312 -13.44 -2.63 1.61
CA SER A 312 -12.17 -2.36 0.95
C SER A 312 -12.21 -1.07 0.15
N SER A 313 -11.04 -0.53 -0.21
CA SER A 313 -10.92 0.56 -1.18
C SER A 313 -11.17 0.13 -2.64
N ARG A 314 -11.28 -1.18 -2.91
CA ARG A 314 -11.43 -1.75 -4.26
C ARG A 314 -10.33 -1.30 -5.22
N HIS A 315 -9.07 -1.42 -4.75
CA HIS A 315 -7.94 -1.00 -5.57
C HIS A 315 -7.67 -1.96 -6.72
N LEU A 316 -7.69 -3.27 -6.47
CA LEU A 316 -7.47 -4.33 -7.47
C LEU A 316 -8.67 -5.27 -7.46
N TYR A 317 -9.01 -5.82 -8.62
CA TYR A 317 -9.95 -6.93 -8.72
C TYR A 317 -9.17 -8.21 -8.97
N ILE A 318 -8.76 -8.86 -7.88
CA ILE A 318 -7.98 -10.10 -7.88
C ILE A 318 -8.91 -11.28 -7.93
N THR A 319 -8.63 -12.22 -8.84
CA THR A 319 -9.38 -13.48 -9.00
C THR A 319 -8.45 -14.67 -8.90
N HIS A 320 -8.97 -15.78 -8.40
CA HIS A 320 -8.32 -17.09 -8.42
C HIS A 320 -9.14 -18.01 -9.33
N ILE A 321 -8.46 -18.79 -10.17
CA ILE A 321 -9.12 -19.71 -11.10
C ILE A 321 -9.06 -21.13 -10.52
N GLU A 322 -10.20 -21.62 -10.00
CA GLU A 322 -10.26 -22.99 -9.45
C GLU A 322 -9.87 -24.04 -10.49
N GLY A 323 -8.90 -24.89 -10.14
CA GLY A 323 -8.41 -25.97 -10.98
C GLY A 323 -7.34 -25.57 -12.00
N ALA A 324 -7.01 -24.27 -12.12
CA ALA A 324 -5.96 -23.82 -13.03
C ALA A 324 -4.56 -24.01 -12.43
N SER A 325 -3.64 -24.53 -13.22
CA SER A 325 -2.20 -24.53 -12.92
C SER A 325 -1.56 -23.18 -13.24
N LEU A 326 -0.28 -23.03 -12.87
CA LEU A 326 0.53 -21.86 -13.26
C LEU A 326 0.62 -21.70 -14.80
N GLU A 327 0.67 -22.81 -15.54
CA GLU A 327 0.73 -22.79 -17.01
C GLU A 327 -0.61 -22.32 -17.60
N ASP A 328 -1.73 -22.84 -17.09
CA ASP A 328 -3.08 -22.41 -17.48
C ASP A 328 -3.29 -20.92 -17.21
N ARG A 329 -2.91 -20.44 -16.03
CA ARG A 329 -2.96 -19.02 -15.67
C ARG A 329 -2.18 -18.16 -16.66
N ASN A 330 -0.95 -18.53 -16.99
CA ASN A 330 -0.12 -17.78 -17.93
C ASN A 330 -0.73 -17.79 -19.35
N ARG A 331 -1.34 -18.92 -19.76
CA ARG A 331 -2.06 -19.03 -21.02
C ARG A 331 -3.30 -18.14 -21.05
N ILE A 332 -4.08 -18.10 -19.98
CA ILE A 332 -5.24 -17.20 -19.86
C ILE A 332 -4.81 -15.75 -20.03
N ILE A 333 -3.73 -15.32 -19.37
CA ILE A 333 -3.20 -13.94 -19.50
C ILE A 333 -2.85 -13.63 -20.97
N THR A 334 -2.22 -14.56 -21.67
CA THR A 334 -1.85 -14.40 -23.09
C THR A 334 -3.11 -14.23 -23.96
N LEU A 335 -4.10 -15.11 -23.79
CA LEU A 335 -5.36 -15.06 -24.56
C LEU A 335 -6.18 -13.78 -24.28
N MET A 336 -6.16 -13.30 -23.03
CA MET A 336 -6.79 -12.01 -22.69
C MET A 336 -6.07 -10.84 -23.38
N ALA A 337 -4.76 -10.85 -23.45
CA ALA A 337 -3.99 -9.83 -24.17
C ALA A 337 -4.29 -9.83 -25.68
N GLU A 338 -4.50 -11.01 -26.30
CA GLU A 338 -4.92 -11.13 -27.70
C GLU A 338 -6.30 -10.54 -27.96
N ARG A 339 -7.18 -10.52 -26.93
CA ARG A 339 -8.49 -9.86 -26.95
C ARG A 339 -8.41 -8.35 -26.65
N GLY A 340 -7.21 -7.82 -26.45
CA GLY A 340 -6.97 -6.41 -26.13
C GLY A 340 -7.31 -6.02 -24.69
N ILE A 341 -7.25 -6.96 -23.75
CA ILE A 341 -7.54 -6.76 -22.33
C ILE A 341 -6.22 -6.96 -21.55
N ALA A 342 -5.71 -5.91 -20.91
CA ALA A 342 -4.55 -6.00 -20.07
C ALA A 342 -4.90 -6.60 -18.70
N THR A 343 -4.21 -7.68 -18.32
CA THR A 343 -4.31 -8.33 -17.00
C THR A 343 -2.97 -8.26 -16.28
N ASN A 344 -2.95 -8.56 -14.99
CA ASN A 344 -1.72 -8.56 -14.19
C ASN A 344 -1.76 -9.66 -13.11
N VAL A 345 -0.69 -9.75 -12.31
CA VAL A 345 -0.56 -10.64 -11.16
C VAL A 345 -0.09 -9.85 -9.94
N HIS A 346 -0.79 -9.98 -8.81
CA HIS A 346 -0.48 -9.28 -7.55
C HIS A 346 -0.44 -10.24 -6.35
N TYR A 347 0.74 -10.77 -6.03
CA TYR A 347 2.05 -10.53 -6.60
C TYR A 347 2.79 -11.85 -6.84
N LYS A 348 3.94 -11.80 -7.54
CA LYS A 348 4.90 -12.90 -7.50
C LYS A 348 5.54 -12.91 -6.10
N PRO A 349 5.49 -14.04 -5.35
CA PRO A 349 6.06 -14.13 -4.02
C PRO A 349 7.53 -13.71 -3.97
N LEU A 350 7.93 -13.04 -2.89
CA LEU A 350 9.30 -12.53 -2.73
C LEU A 350 10.36 -13.61 -2.92
N PRO A 351 10.22 -14.86 -2.37
CA PRO A 351 11.22 -15.91 -2.57
C PRO A 351 11.45 -16.33 -4.02
N LEU A 352 10.52 -16.05 -4.96
CA LEU A 352 10.69 -16.28 -6.39
C LEU A 352 11.42 -15.15 -7.11
N LEU A 353 11.69 -14.03 -6.45
CA LEU A 353 12.42 -12.90 -7.00
C LEU A 353 13.92 -13.07 -6.72
N THR A 354 14.76 -12.80 -7.71
CA THR A 354 16.22 -13.04 -7.65
C THR A 354 16.88 -12.42 -6.42
N ALA A 355 16.50 -11.19 -6.06
CA ALA A 355 17.08 -10.51 -4.91
C ALA A 355 16.87 -11.31 -3.61
N TYR A 356 15.65 -11.75 -3.36
CA TYR A 356 15.28 -12.45 -2.13
C TYR A 356 15.75 -13.92 -2.13
N ALA A 357 15.75 -14.59 -3.30
CA ALA A 357 16.37 -15.89 -3.43
C ALA A 357 17.86 -15.86 -3.11
N ASN A 358 18.58 -14.81 -3.52
CA ASN A 358 19.99 -14.61 -3.19
C ASN A 358 20.23 -14.32 -1.70
N MET A 359 19.24 -13.81 -0.97
CA MET A 359 19.27 -13.66 0.48
C MET A 359 19.03 -14.98 1.23
N GLY A 360 18.73 -16.07 0.50
CA GLY A 360 18.56 -17.42 1.05
C GLY A 360 17.11 -17.84 1.27
N PHE A 361 16.12 -17.01 0.94
CA PHE A 361 14.70 -17.39 1.02
C PHE A 361 14.37 -18.43 -0.07
N LYS A 362 13.67 -19.48 0.32
CA LYS A 362 13.28 -20.59 -0.57
C LYS A 362 11.77 -20.65 -0.67
N MET A 363 11.23 -20.73 -1.91
CA MET A 363 9.78 -20.81 -2.11
C MET A 363 9.12 -21.99 -1.41
N ALA A 364 9.84 -23.10 -1.26
CA ALA A 364 9.35 -24.30 -0.56
C ALA A 364 8.97 -24.04 0.92
N ASP A 365 9.50 -23.00 1.54
CA ASP A 365 9.20 -22.64 2.91
C ASP A 365 7.87 -21.81 3.03
N TYR A 366 7.26 -21.44 1.89
CA TYR A 366 6.07 -20.58 1.83
C TYR A 366 5.00 -21.17 0.88
N PRO A 367 4.51 -22.39 1.14
CA PRO A 367 3.62 -23.12 0.22
C PRO A 367 2.29 -22.40 -0.03
N ASN A 368 1.73 -21.69 0.97
CA ASN A 368 0.47 -20.97 0.81
C ASN A 368 0.62 -19.73 -0.09
N ALA A 369 1.74 -19.01 0.02
CA ALA A 369 2.05 -17.90 -0.88
C ALA A 369 2.22 -18.37 -2.33
N TYR A 370 2.77 -19.58 -2.55
CA TYR A 370 2.84 -20.17 -3.88
C TYR A 370 1.46 -20.56 -4.40
N ALA A 371 0.65 -21.25 -3.59
CA ALA A 371 -0.70 -21.66 -3.95
C ALA A 371 -1.61 -20.47 -4.28
N TYR A 372 -1.45 -19.37 -3.53
CA TYR A 372 -2.14 -18.11 -3.84
C TYR A 372 -1.72 -17.55 -5.21
N TYR A 373 -0.43 -17.55 -5.51
CA TYR A 373 0.15 -16.97 -6.72
C TYR A 373 -0.15 -17.76 -7.99
N GLU A 374 -0.14 -19.11 -7.92
CA GLU A 374 -0.09 -19.96 -9.11
C GLU A 374 -1.30 -19.81 -10.04
N ASN A 375 -2.49 -19.51 -9.51
CA ASN A 375 -3.73 -19.39 -10.27
C ASN A 375 -4.39 -17.98 -10.17
N GLU A 376 -3.65 -16.98 -9.66
CA GLU A 376 -4.14 -15.62 -9.51
C GLU A 376 -4.05 -14.83 -10.81
N ILE A 377 -5.14 -14.13 -11.15
CA ILE A 377 -5.18 -13.12 -12.22
C ILE A 377 -5.92 -11.89 -11.72
N THR A 378 -5.28 -10.74 -11.85
CA THR A 378 -5.91 -9.44 -11.57
C THR A 378 -6.48 -8.84 -12.86
N LEU A 379 -7.78 -8.52 -12.85
CA LEU A 379 -8.48 -7.88 -13.97
C LEU A 379 -8.38 -6.35 -13.92
N PRO A 380 -8.57 -5.64 -15.05
CA PRO A 380 -8.63 -4.19 -15.07
C PRO A 380 -9.70 -3.65 -14.12
N LEU A 381 -9.33 -2.71 -13.26
CA LEU A 381 -10.27 -2.01 -12.39
C LEU A 381 -9.83 -0.55 -12.25
N HIS A 382 -10.51 0.36 -12.95
CA HIS A 382 -10.30 1.80 -12.88
C HIS A 382 -11.58 2.55 -13.24
N THR A 383 -11.74 3.76 -12.73
CA THR A 383 -12.97 4.56 -12.85
C THR A 383 -13.32 5.00 -14.26
N ARG A 384 -12.36 4.92 -15.19
CA ARG A 384 -12.57 5.23 -16.62
C ARG A 384 -13.19 4.07 -17.43
N LEU A 385 -13.35 2.88 -16.83
CA LEU A 385 -14.03 1.77 -17.49
C LEU A 385 -15.51 2.12 -17.73
N THR A 386 -15.95 1.94 -18.96
CA THR A 386 -17.36 1.97 -19.31
C THR A 386 -18.03 0.64 -18.96
N ASP A 387 -19.35 0.65 -18.78
CA ASP A 387 -20.10 -0.60 -18.51
C ASP A 387 -20.01 -1.58 -19.70
N GLU A 388 -19.88 -1.07 -20.94
CA GLU A 388 -19.66 -1.90 -22.14
C GLU A 388 -18.28 -2.61 -22.07
N GLU A 389 -17.23 -1.92 -21.64
CA GLU A 389 -15.89 -2.51 -21.45
C GLU A 389 -15.92 -3.58 -20.36
N VAL A 390 -16.59 -3.32 -19.25
CA VAL A 390 -16.72 -4.31 -18.15
C VAL A 390 -17.48 -5.56 -18.62
N ALA A 391 -18.58 -5.39 -19.35
CA ALA A 391 -19.32 -6.53 -19.91
C ALA A 391 -18.44 -7.35 -20.86
N TYR A 392 -17.64 -6.70 -21.71
CA TYR A 392 -16.70 -7.36 -22.61
C TYR A 392 -15.58 -8.10 -21.87
N ILE A 393 -15.02 -7.51 -20.78
CA ILE A 393 -14.04 -8.19 -19.94
C ILE A 393 -14.63 -9.45 -19.32
N ILE A 394 -15.84 -9.36 -18.75
CA ILE A 394 -16.52 -10.48 -18.11
C ILE A 394 -16.74 -11.64 -19.11
N GLU A 395 -17.32 -11.34 -20.27
CA GLU A 395 -17.58 -12.33 -21.32
C GLU A 395 -16.28 -12.97 -21.79
N SER A 396 -15.27 -12.15 -22.14
CA SER A 396 -13.98 -12.62 -22.64
C SER A 396 -13.26 -13.50 -21.61
N PHE A 397 -13.26 -13.10 -20.34
CA PHE A 397 -12.56 -13.84 -19.29
C PHE A 397 -13.23 -15.18 -19.01
N ARG A 398 -14.56 -15.23 -18.96
CA ARG A 398 -15.32 -16.48 -18.81
C ARG A 398 -15.04 -17.47 -19.94
N GLU A 399 -15.08 -16.99 -21.20
CA GLU A 399 -14.81 -17.83 -22.38
C GLU A 399 -13.38 -18.38 -22.37
N VAL A 400 -12.39 -17.51 -22.10
CA VAL A 400 -10.98 -17.90 -22.08
C VAL A 400 -10.69 -18.91 -20.96
N VAL A 401 -11.25 -18.67 -19.76
CA VAL A 401 -11.09 -19.61 -18.62
C VAL A 401 -11.73 -20.96 -18.96
N ALA A 402 -12.95 -20.98 -19.51
CA ALA A 402 -13.61 -22.22 -19.91
C ALA A 402 -12.79 -22.98 -20.97
N GLN A 403 -12.35 -22.28 -22.02
CA GLN A 403 -11.50 -22.87 -23.07
C GLN A 403 -10.24 -23.53 -22.52
N VAL A 404 -9.50 -22.82 -21.65
CA VAL A 404 -8.22 -23.32 -21.13
C VAL A 404 -8.42 -24.53 -20.21
N LEU A 405 -9.44 -24.50 -19.34
CA LEU A 405 -9.73 -25.60 -18.43
C LEU A 405 -10.27 -26.84 -19.16
N GLU A 406 -11.03 -26.68 -20.28
CA GLU A 406 -11.48 -27.81 -21.11
C GLU A 406 -10.34 -28.48 -21.90
N GLU A 407 -9.36 -27.71 -22.37
CA GLU A 407 -8.21 -28.20 -23.12
C GLU A 407 -7.12 -28.84 -22.20
N GLY A 408 -7.13 -28.57 -20.90
CA GLY A 408 -6.21 -29.10 -19.90
C GLY A 408 -6.62 -30.46 -19.30
N VAL A 409 -7.83 -30.95 -19.68
CA VAL A 409 -8.36 -32.28 -19.34
C VAL A 409 -8.07 -33.24 -20.52
#